data_7405a309f280e141f10dad7504b0a864
#
_entry.id   7405a309f280e141f10dad7504b0a864
#
_cell.length_a   1.000
_cell.length_b   1.000
_cell.length_c   1.000
_cell.angle_alpha   90.00
_cell.angle_beta   90.00
_cell.angle_gamma   90.00
#
_symmetry.space_group_name_H-M   'P 1'
#
loop_
_entity.id
_entity.type
_entity.pdbx_description
1 polymer ?
#
loop_
_entity_poly.entity_id
_entity_poly.type
_entity_poly.pdbx_seq_one_letter_code
_entity_poly.pdbx_strand_id
1 'polypeptide(L)'
;MFPHHESAIARVAAAFQEQPGVQAVLLGGSIAHGFANETSDVDIMIVVSDEEHNTRLADGAFHYYNGDLCTYDGGYVDGKYISPAFLDAVERSGSEPARFAFADARVLFSRFDGLDEQVKRIARYPVEEKASRIARFHAQLEGWYWYAGEAAKRSDSYLMGVAATRMLLFGGRMVLAHNETLYPFHKWFYKVLDGVPQKPDDLLDAMRQLSKDQTLENAARFHDLVIGFREWETDGLPWPNRFMVDSELTWMRDATAIDDI
;
A
#
# COMPACT_ATOMS: atom_id res chain seq x y z
N MET A 1 -9.27 -6.28 18.09
CA MET A 1 -10.65 -6.29 17.53
C MET A 1 -11.64 -6.15 18.68
N PHE A 2 -12.72 -5.41 18.50
CA PHE A 2 -13.74 -5.16 19.55
C PHE A 2 -14.95 -6.10 19.34
N PRO A 3 -15.74 -6.42 20.41
CA PRO A 3 -16.88 -7.34 20.27
C PRO A 3 -17.94 -6.90 19.26
N HIS A 4 -18.17 -5.59 19.10
CA HIS A 4 -19.12 -5.07 18.12
C HIS A 4 -18.64 -5.27 16.67
N HIS A 5 -17.31 -5.24 16.42
CA HIS A 5 -16.74 -5.60 15.11
C HIS A 5 -17.00 -7.08 14.79
N GLU A 6 -16.80 -8.00 15.75
CA GLU A 6 -17.08 -9.43 15.54
C GLU A 6 -18.54 -9.66 15.20
N SER A 7 -19.46 -8.95 15.91
CA SER A 7 -20.89 -9.02 15.63
C SER A 7 -21.26 -8.48 14.25
N ALA A 8 -20.61 -7.39 13.78
CA ALA A 8 -20.82 -6.84 12.45
C ALA A 8 -20.28 -7.80 11.36
N ILE A 9 -19.08 -8.34 11.56
CA ILE A 9 -18.48 -9.33 10.64
C ILE A 9 -19.38 -10.57 10.49
N ALA A 10 -19.94 -11.08 11.59
CA ALA A 10 -20.87 -12.21 11.54
C ALA A 10 -22.13 -11.89 10.73
N ARG A 11 -22.71 -10.68 10.89
CA ARG A 11 -23.86 -10.24 10.10
C ARG A 11 -23.49 -10.08 8.61
N VAL A 12 -22.31 -9.53 8.30
CA VAL A 12 -21.80 -9.44 6.93
C VAL A 12 -21.69 -10.84 6.32
N ALA A 13 -21.05 -11.78 6.99
CA ALA A 13 -20.89 -13.14 6.47
C ALA A 13 -22.27 -13.78 6.18
N ALA A 14 -23.23 -13.70 7.12
CA ALA A 14 -24.57 -14.24 6.96
C ALA A 14 -25.30 -13.59 5.76
N ALA A 15 -25.29 -12.26 5.66
CA ALA A 15 -25.97 -11.53 4.58
C ALA A 15 -25.47 -11.88 3.17
N PHE A 16 -24.15 -12.11 3.03
CA PHE A 16 -23.57 -12.47 1.74
C PHE A 16 -23.66 -13.97 1.41
N GLN A 17 -23.68 -14.85 2.43
CA GLN A 17 -23.89 -16.29 2.22
C GLN A 17 -25.25 -16.61 1.58
N GLU A 18 -26.28 -15.78 1.80
CA GLU A 18 -27.60 -15.91 1.18
C GLU A 18 -27.65 -15.42 -0.27
N GLN A 19 -26.63 -14.74 -0.75
CA GLN A 19 -26.57 -14.18 -2.13
C GLN A 19 -25.97 -15.19 -3.11
N PRO A 20 -26.73 -15.79 -4.05
CA PRO A 20 -26.21 -16.85 -4.92
C PRO A 20 -25.06 -16.42 -5.84
N GLY A 21 -25.01 -15.14 -6.23
CA GLY A 21 -23.96 -14.58 -7.10
C GLY A 21 -22.63 -14.34 -6.40
N VAL A 22 -22.60 -14.33 -5.06
CA VAL A 22 -21.37 -14.13 -4.28
C VAL A 22 -20.66 -15.45 -4.08
N GLN A 23 -19.40 -15.53 -4.51
CA GLN A 23 -18.58 -16.74 -4.42
C GLN A 23 -17.76 -16.81 -3.13
N ALA A 24 -17.31 -15.68 -2.62
CA ALA A 24 -16.60 -15.59 -1.33
C ALA A 24 -16.67 -14.17 -0.78
N VAL A 25 -16.39 -14.00 0.51
CA VAL A 25 -16.16 -12.71 1.15
C VAL A 25 -14.93 -12.79 2.04
N LEU A 26 -14.08 -11.79 1.92
CA LEU A 26 -12.91 -11.61 2.76
C LEU A 26 -13.06 -10.35 3.59
N LEU A 27 -12.64 -10.41 4.86
CA LEU A 27 -12.42 -9.24 5.70
C LEU A 27 -11.01 -8.72 5.42
N GLY A 28 -10.90 -7.41 5.19
CA GLY A 28 -9.63 -6.70 5.03
C GLY A 28 -9.51 -5.51 5.98
N GLY A 29 -8.75 -4.52 5.54
CA GLY A 29 -8.65 -3.21 6.18
C GLY A 29 -8.12 -3.21 7.60
N SER A 30 -8.46 -2.14 8.33
CA SER A 30 -7.90 -1.88 9.65
C SER A 30 -8.21 -2.96 10.69
N ILE A 31 -9.37 -3.60 10.60
CA ILE A 31 -9.77 -4.66 11.52
C ILE A 31 -8.92 -5.91 11.29
N ALA A 32 -8.72 -6.30 10.03
CA ALA A 32 -7.90 -7.47 9.70
C ALA A 32 -6.45 -7.29 10.13
N HIS A 33 -5.86 -6.11 9.87
CA HIS A 33 -4.48 -5.76 10.24
C HIS A 33 -4.26 -5.55 11.75
N GLY A 34 -5.32 -5.55 12.59
CA GLY A 34 -5.19 -5.22 14.00
C GLY A 34 -4.91 -3.74 14.27
N PHE A 35 -5.22 -2.86 13.33
CA PHE A 35 -5.04 -1.40 13.42
C PHE A 35 -6.33 -0.66 13.82
N ALA A 36 -7.43 -1.39 13.99
CA ALA A 36 -8.74 -0.84 14.28
C ALA A 36 -8.83 -0.15 15.63
N ASN A 37 -9.62 0.92 15.67
CA ASN A 37 -10.15 1.53 16.89
C ASN A 37 -11.65 1.20 17.05
N GLU A 38 -12.30 1.73 18.09
CA GLU A 38 -13.71 1.45 18.41
C GLU A 38 -14.69 1.87 17.31
N THR A 39 -14.35 2.88 16.52
CA THR A 39 -15.22 3.44 15.46
C THR A 39 -14.81 2.99 14.06
N SER A 40 -13.88 2.04 13.94
CA SER A 40 -13.43 1.55 12.63
C SER A 40 -14.55 0.85 11.88
N ASP A 41 -14.62 1.13 10.59
CA ASP A 41 -15.47 0.46 9.61
C ASP A 41 -15.05 -1.00 9.36
N VAL A 42 -15.93 -1.75 8.73
CA VAL A 42 -15.70 -3.14 8.32
C VAL A 42 -15.37 -3.15 6.83
N ASP A 43 -14.10 -3.28 6.49
CA ASP A 43 -13.65 -3.37 5.10
C ASP A 43 -13.80 -4.80 4.57
N ILE A 44 -14.45 -4.99 3.41
CA ILE A 44 -14.63 -6.30 2.79
C ILE A 44 -14.23 -6.34 1.30
N MET A 45 -13.84 -7.52 0.86
CA MET A 45 -13.72 -7.85 -0.56
C MET A 45 -14.74 -8.94 -0.90
N ILE A 46 -15.61 -8.65 -1.87
CA ILE A 46 -16.73 -9.51 -2.27
C ILE A 46 -16.34 -10.16 -3.60
N VAL A 47 -16.11 -11.47 -3.58
CA VAL A 47 -15.75 -12.22 -4.78
C VAL A 47 -17.02 -12.63 -5.52
N VAL A 48 -17.12 -12.20 -6.76
CA VAL A 48 -18.19 -12.55 -7.72
C VAL A 48 -17.57 -13.22 -8.95
N SER A 49 -18.39 -13.67 -9.92
CA SER A 49 -17.85 -14.18 -11.18
C SER A 49 -17.11 -13.08 -11.97
N ASP A 50 -16.20 -13.49 -12.86
CA ASP A 50 -15.50 -12.54 -13.74
C ASP A 50 -16.46 -11.74 -14.61
N GLU A 51 -17.54 -12.36 -15.08
CA GLU A 51 -18.59 -11.69 -15.88
C GLU A 51 -19.30 -10.60 -15.07
N GLU A 52 -19.74 -10.92 -13.86
CA GLU A 52 -20.38 -9.97 -12.94
C GLU A 52 -19.42 -8.83 -12.57
N HIS A 53 -18.17 -9.14 -12.28
CA HIS A 53 -17.16 -8.15 -11.97
C HIS A 53 -16.93 -7.17 -13.13
N ASN A 54 -16.80 -7.69 -14.35
CA ASN A 54 -16.62 -6.88 -15.56
C ASN A 54 -17.85 -5.98 -15.81
N THR A 55 -19.06 -6.50 -15.62
CA THR A 55 -20.30 -5.71 -15.71
C THR A 55 -20.28 -4.58 -14.68
N ARG A 56 -19.94 -4.86 -13.42
CA ARG A 56 -19.85 -3.84 -12.37
C ARG A 56 -18.80 -2.78 -12.65
N LEU A 57 -17.65 -3.15 -13.22
CA LEU A 57 -16.62 -2.18 -13.62
C LEU A 57 -17.15 -1.27 -14.75
N ALA A 58 -17.82 -1.83 -15.75
CA ALA A 58 -18.39 -1.05 -16.86
C ALA A 58 -19.47 -0.07 -16.39
N ASP A 59 -20.28 -0.48 -15.43
CA ASP A 59 -21.39 0.32 -14.86
C ASP A 59 -20.94 1.25 -13.74
N GLY A 60 -19.66 1.21 -13.29
CA GLY A 60 -19.15 1.97 -12.14
C GLY A 60 -19.71 1.48 -10.80
N ALA A 61 -20.21 0.24 -10.72
CA ALA A 61 -20.92 -0.34 -9.56
C ALA A 61 -20.05 -1.34 -8.76
N PHE A 62 -18.75 -1.16 -8.76
CA PHE A 62 -17.79 -2.07 -8.08
C PHE A 62 -17.56 -1.74 -6.60
N HIS A 63 -17.98 -0.59 -6.12
CA HIS A 63 -17.95 -0.20 -4.70
C HIS A 63 -19.19 -0.70 -3.98
N TYR A 64 -19.02 -1.19 -2.75
CA TYR A 64 -20.10 -1.60 -1.85
C TYR A 64 -20.09 -0.74 -0.60
N TYR A 65 -21.26 -0.28 -0.19
CA TYR A 65 -21.47 0.44 1.05
C TYR A 65 -22.76 -0.02 1.72
N ASN A 66 -22.72 -0.23 3.05
CA ASN A 66 -23.91 -0.55 3.84
C ASN A 66 -23.75 -0.07 5.29
N GLY A 67 -24.63 0.85 5.72
CA GLY A 67 -24.66 1.34 7.09
C GLY A 67 -25.46 0.47 8.08
N ASP A 68 -26.33 -0.41 7.58
CA ASP A 68 -27.28 -1.15 8.44
C ASP A 68 -26.68 -2.41 9.07
N LEU A 69 -25.59 -2.92 8.50
CA LEU A 69 -24.91 -4.11 9.01
C LEU A 69 -24.05 -3.84 10.26
N CYS A 70 -23.76 -2.58 10.56
CA CYS A 70 -23.08 -2.16 11.78
C CYS A 70 -24.07 -1.52 12.76
N THR A 71 -23.96 -1.86 14.06
CA THR A 71 -24.88 -1.36 15.10
C THR A 71 -24.18 -0.50 16.16
N TYR A 72 -22.96 -0.09 15.89
CA TYR A 72 -22.16 0.78 16.74
C TYR A 72 -21.99 2.15 16.08
N ASP A 73 -21.73 3.15 16.89
CA ASP A 73 -21.60 4.54 16.45
C ASP A 73 -20.44 4.72 15.47
N GLY A 74 -20.71 5.34 14.33
CA GLY A 74 -19.74 5.51 13.23
C GLY A 74 -19.45 4.23 12.42
N GLY A 75 -20.06 3.09 12.75
CA GLY A 75 -19.83 1.84 12.03
C GLY A 75 -20.60 1.74 10.71
N TYR A 76 -19.92 1.26 9.68
CA TYR A 76 -20.49 0.89 8.37
C TYR A 76 -19.65 -0.22 7.75
N VAL A 77 -20.18 -0.83 6.70
CA VAL A 77 -19.43 -1.78 5.87
C VAL A 77 -19.04 -1.07 4.59
N ASP A 78 -17.76 -1.03 4.32
CA ASP A 78 -17.17 -0.58 3.05
C ASP A 78 -16.55 -1.74 2.30
N GLY A 79 -16.57 -1.73 0.98
CA GLY A 79 -16.02 -2.85 0.25
C GLY A 79 -15.95 -2.66 -1.25
N LYS A 80 -15.35 -3.65 -1.87
CA LYS A 80 -15.24 -3.72 -3.33
C LYS A 80 -15.56 -5.12 -3.85
N TYR A 81 -16.24 -5.16 -4.99
CA TYR A 81 -16.40 -6.37 -5.76
C TYR A 81 -15.11 -6.69 -6.50
N ILE A 82 -14.66 -7.92 -6.40
CA ILE A 82 -13.50 -8.48 -7.09
C ILE A 82 -13.88 -9.82 -7.73
N SER A 83 -12.98 -10.40 -8.51
CA SER A 83 -13.21 -11.68 -9.17
C SER A 83 -12.04 -12.65 -8.99
N PRO A 84 -12.20 -13.95 -9.34
CA PRO A 84 -11.07 -14.87 -9.40
C PRO A 84 -9.94 -14.38 -10.31
N ALA A 85 -10.25 -13.85 -11.49
CA ALA A 85 -9.25 -13.28 -12.39
C ALA A 85 -8.52 -12.07 -11.78
N PHE A 86 -9.20 -11.26 -10.95
CA PHE A 86 -8.55 -10.17 -10.19
C PHE A 86 -7.56 -10.75 -9.17
N LEU A 87 -7.95 -11.79 -8.40
CA LEU A 87 -7.05 -12.46 -7.44
C LEU A 87 -5.79 -13.01 -8.13
N ASP A 88 -5.97 -13.69 -9.26
CA ASP A 88 -4.86 -14.22 -10.07
C ASP A 88 -3.94 -13.11 -10.60
N ALA A 89 -4.51 -11.98 -11.01
CA ALA A 89 -3.74 -10.83 -11.48
C ALA A 89 -2.91 -10.20 -10.34
N VAL A 90 -3.48 -10.05 -9.14
CA VAL A 90 -2.75 -9.54 -7.97
C VAL A 90 -1.65 -10.52 -7.54
N GLU A 91 -1.92 -11.82 -7.54
CA GLU A 91 -0.90 -12.85 -7.23
C GLU A 91 0.27 -12.79 -8.20
N ARG A 92 -0.01 -12.62 -9.50
CA ARG A 92 1.02 -12.60 -10.55
C ARG A 92 1.82 -11.30 -10.59
N SER A 93 1.16 -10.15 -10.52
CA SER A 93 1.77 -8.85 -10.81
C SER A 93 1.17 -7.65 -10.05
N GLY A 94 0.51 -7.92 -8.92
CA GLY A 94 -0.10 -6.85 -8.11
C GLY A 94 0.94 -5.90 -7.54
N SER A 95 0.59 -4.61 -7.50
CA SER A 95 1.37 -3.60 -6.79
C SER A 95 1.46 -3.93 -5.29
N GLU A 96 2.45 -3.37 -4.59
CA GLU A 96 2.57 -3.60 -3.14
C GLU A 96 1.30 -3.21 -2.36
N PRO A 97 0.65 -2.04 -2.63
CA PRO A 97 -0.61 -1.72 -1.97
C PRO A 97 -1.73 -2.72 -2.26
N ALA A 98 -1.81 -3.23 -3.52
CA ALA A 98 -2.78 -4.24 -3.87
C ALA A 98 -2.56 -5.56 -3.11
N ARG A 99 -1.30 -6.01 -2.98
CA ARG A 99 -0.92 -7.18 -2.18
C ARG A 99 -1.14 -6.94 -0.69
N PHE A 100 -0.81 -5.76 -0.18
CA PHE A 100 -1.00 -5.40 1.22
C PHE A 100 -2.48 -5.45 1.64
N ALA A 101 -3.41 -5.13 0.76
CA ALA A 101 -4.83 -5.26 1.04
C ALA A 101 -5.26 -6.70 1.42
N PHE A 102 -4.47 -7.71 1.04
CA PHE A 102 -4.67 -9.11 1.40
C PHE A 102 -3.81 -9.56 2.59
N ALA A 103 -2.84 -8.75 3.05
CA ALA A 103 -2.10 -9.06 4.25
C ALA A 103 -3.06 -9.11 5.44
N ASP A 104 -2.98 -10.16 6.24
CA ASP A 104 -3.88 -10.42 7.37
C ASP A 104 -5.39 -10.56 7.00
N ALA A 105 -5.74 -10.57 5.70
CA ALA A 105 -7.12 -10.75 5.27
C ALA A 105 -7.65 -12.13 5.71
N ARG A 106 -8.92 -12.15 6.13
CA ARG A 106 -9.59 -13.36 6.62
C ARG A 106 -10.72 -13.75 5.68
N VAL A 107 -10.73 -14.98 5.20
CA VAL A 107 -11.86 -15.53 4.46
C VAL A 107 -13.02 -15.73 5.42
N LEU A 108 -14.11 -15.00 5.23
CA LEU A 108 -15.34 -15.14 6.06
C LEU A 108 -16.16 -16.33 5.59
N PHE A 109 -16.26 -16.53 4.29
CA PHE A 109 -16.71 -17.78 3.67
C PHE A 109 -16.19 -17.87 2.21
N SER A 110 -16.17 -19.08 1.66
CA SER A 110 -15.85 -19.34 0.25
C SER A 110 -16.69 -20.50 -0.28
N ARG A 111 -17.10 -20.41 -1.55
CA ARG A 111 -17.79 -21.47 -2.30
C ARG A 111 -16.83 -22.26 -3.20
N PHE A 112 -15.57 -21.93 -3.19
CA PHE A 112 -14.51 -22.65 -3.91
C PHE A 112 -13.30 -22.90 -3.00
N ASP A 113 -12.56 -23.94 -3.30
CA ASP A 113 -11.42 -24.37 -2.51
C ASP A 113 -10.16 -23.51 -2.78
N GLY A 114 -9.23 -23.50 -1.82
CA GLY A 114 -7.89 -22.95 -2.01
C GLY A 114 -7.78 -21.42 -1.86
N LEU A 115 -8.86 -20.70 -1.56
CA LEU A 115 -8.83 -19.24 -1.42
C LEU A 115 -7.91 -18.77 -0.29
N ASP A 116 -7.93 -19.43 0.86
CA ASP A 116 -7.05 -19.08 2.00
C ASP A 116 -5.57 -19.17 1.61
N GLU A 117 -5.20 -20.22 0.85
CA GLU A 117 -3.81 -20.38 0.40
C GLU A 117 -3.45 -19.35 -0.70
N GLN A 118 -4.39 -18.99 -1.57
CA GLN A 118 -4.20 -17.94 -2.56
C GLN A 118 -3.99 -16.58 -1.89
N VAL A 119 -4.82 -16.23 -0.91
CA VAL A 119 -4.67 -14.98 -0.10
C VAL A 119 -3.29 -14.91 0.53
N LYS A 120 -2.80 -16.01 1.13
CA LYS A 120 -1.44 -16.07 1.70
C LYS A 120 -0.34 -15.86 0.65
N ARG A 121 -0.51 -16.40 -0.58
CA ARG A 121 0.47 -16.18 -1.67
C ARG A 121 0.44 -14.75 -2.18
N ILE A 122 -0.75 -14.16 -2.34
CA ILE A 122 -0.92 -12.74 -2.72
C ILE A 122 -0.21 -11.82 -1.73
N ALA A 123 -0.36 -12.08 -0.43
CA ALA A 123 0.19 -11.26 0.64
C ALA A 123 1.72 -11.35 0.82
N ARG A 124 2.40 -12.22 0.06
CA ARG A 124 3.86 -12.33 0.14
C ARG A 124 4.56 -11.15 -0.51
N TYR A 125 5.63 -10.70 0.14
CA TYR A 125 6.56 -9.75 -0.48
C TYR A 125 7.27 -10.45 -1.66
N PRO A 126 7.38 -9.83 -2.85
CA PRO A 126 8.07 -10.40 -4.01
C PRO A 126 9.60 -10.29 -3.83
N VAL A 127 10.20 -11.25 -3.13
CA VAL A 127 11.61 -11.23 -2.70
C VAL A 127 12.56 -11.18 -3.90
N GLU A 128 12.17 -11.79 -5.03
CA GLU A 128 12.92 -11.78 -6.28
C GLU A 128 13.06 -10.39 -6.90
N GLU A 129 12.16 -9.47 -6.60
CA GLU A 129 12.19 -8.09 -7.07
C GLU A 129 12.85 -7.12 -6.07
N LYS A 130 13.18 -7.58 -4.87
CA LYS A 130 13.68 -6.74 -3.76
C LYS A 130 14.84 -5.83 -4.16
N ALA A 131 15.89 -6.41 -4.72
CA ALA A 131 17.08 -5.65 -5.11
C ALA A 131 16.76 -4.59 -6.19
N SER A 132 15.96 -4.98 -7.18
CA SER A 132 15.51 -4.06 -8.24
C SER A 132 14.66 -2.92 -7.69
N ARG A 133 13.74 -3.22 -6.77
CA ARG A 133 12.88 -2.20 -6.12
C ARG A 133 13.71 -1.23 -5.30
N ILE A 134 14.65 -1.74 -4.48
CA ILE A 134 15.56 -0.88 -3.68
C ILE A 134 16.36 0.04 -4.60
N ALA A 135 16.97 -0.46 -5.67
CA ALA A 135 17.74 0.35 -6.61
C ALA A 135 16.89 1.46 -7.26
N ARG A 136 15.65 1.17 -7.60
CA ARG A 136 14.69 2.13 -8.17
C ARG A 136 14.29 3.19 -7.14
N PHE A 137 13.95 2.79 -5.91
CA PHE A 137 13.58 3.73 -4.84
C PHE A 137 14.77 4.60 -4.42
N HIS A 138 15.98 4.03 -4.39
CA HIS A 138 17.22 4.78 -4.16
C HIS A 138 17.38 5.91 -5.19
N ALA A 139 17.24 5.60 -6.47
CA ALA A 139 17.36 6.61 -7.52
C ALA A 139 16.28 7.71 -7.40
N GLN A 140 15.06 7.36 -6.99
CA GLN A 140 14.02 8.33 -6.72
C GLN A 140 14.36 9.21 -5.50
N LEU A 141 14.88 8.62 -4.42
CA LEU A 141 15.29 9.39 -3.23
C LEU A 141 16.37 10.41 -3.59
N GLU A 142 17.41 10.01 -4.35
CA GLU A 142 18.47 10.89 -4.84
C GLU A 142 17.93 12.01 -5.75
N GLY A 143 17.06 11.67 -6.69
CA GLY A 143 16.47 12.63 -7.61
C GLY A 143 15.61 13.68 -6.91
N TRP A 144 14.77 13.24 -5.97
CA TRP A 144 13.91 14.16 -5.21
C TRP A 144 14.69 15.00 -4.19
N TYR A 145 15.80 14.47 -3.65
CA TYR A 145 16.72 15.29 -2.86
C TYR A 145 17.39 16.37 -3.71
N TRP A 146 17.81 16.06 -4.95
CA TRP A 146 18.29 17.07 -5.88
C TRP A 146 17.23 18.15 -6.16
N TYR A 147 15.96 17.77 -6.38
CA TYR A 147 14.85 18.71 -6.55
C TYR A 147 14.59 19.57 -5.30
N ALA A 148 14.76 19.03 -4.10
CA ALA A 148 14.69 19.83 -2.86
C ALA A 148 15.77 20.95 -2.85
N GLY A 149 16.98 20.64 -3.31
CA GLY A 149 18.03 21.64 -3.51
C GLY A 149 17.66 22.72 -4.51
N GLU A 150 17.05 22.35 -5.64
CA GLU A 150 16.56 23.31 -6.65
C GLU A 150 15.39 24.17 -6.13
N ALA A 151 14.51 23.57 -5.36
CA ALA A 151 13.41 24.30 -4.70
C ALA A 151 13.92 25.36 -3.73
N ALA A 152 14.92 25.00 -2.91
CA ALA A 152 15.54 25.96 -1.97
C ALA A 152 16.22 27.13 -2.68
N LYS A 153 16.98 26.87 -3.76
CA LYS A 153 17.61 27.94 -4.57
C LYS A 153 16.61 28.93 -5.17
N ARG A 154 15.40 28.46 -5.49
CA ARG A 154 14.34 29.27 -6.13
C ARG A 154 13.31 29.81 -5.14
N SER A 155 13.41 29.45 -3.86
CA SER A 155 12.39 29.72 -2.86
C SER A 155 11.01 29.20 -3.30
N ASP A 156 10.98 28.04 -3.98
CA ASP A 156 9.77 27.41 -4.51
C ASP A 156 9.20 26.43 -3.49
N SER A 157 8.20 26.89 -2.74
CA SER A 157 7.53 26.09 -1.71
C SER A 157 6.72 24.92 -2.28
N TYR A 158 6.17 25.07 -3.50
CA TYR A 158 5.45 23.97 -4.15
C TYR A 158 6.39 22.83 -4.49
N LEU A 159 7.50 23.13 -5.18
CA LEU A 159 8.49 22.11 -5.54
C LEU A 159 9.11 21.46 -4.30
N MET A 160 9.36 22.25 -3.23
CA MET A 160 9.85 21.72 -1.96
C MET A 160 8.84 20.74 -1.33
N GLY A 161 7.56 21.06 -1.35
CA GLY A 161 6.51 20.18 -0.83
C GLY A 161 6.41 18.85 -1.58
N VAL A 162 6.49 18.91 -2.91
CA VAL A 162 6.52 17.70 -3.77
C VAL A 162 7.76 16.86 -3.46
N ALA A 163 8.94 17.49 -3.47
CA ALA A 163 10.21 16.81 -3.20
C ALA A 163 10.24 16.14 -1.82
N ALA A 164 9.84 16.86 -0.78
CA ALA A 164 9.78 16.32 0.59
C ALA A 164 8.86 15.10 0.68
N THR A 165 7.67 15.18 0.11
CA THR A 165 6.70 14.06 0.11
C THR A 165 7.25 12.84 -0.62
N ARG A 166 7.89 13.03 -1.77
CA ARG A 166 8.48 11.96 -2.55
C ARG A 166 9.71 11.36 -1.87
N MET A 167 10.54 12.16 -1.26
CA MET A 167 11.66 11.67 -0.44
C MET A 167 11.18 10.77 0.69
N LEU A 168 10.14 11.20 1.44
CA LEU A 168 9.54 10.39 2.51
C LEU A 168 9.01 9.07 1.97
N LEU A 169 8.31 9.09 0.84
CA LEU A 169 7.78 7.89 0.20
C LEU A 169 8.90 6.91 -0.15
N PHE A 170 9.87 7.34 -0.95
CA PHE A 170 10.87 6.43 -1.49
C PHE A 170 11.91 6.00 -0.44
N GLY A 171 12.34 6.90 0.45
CA GLY A 171 13.23 6.53 1.55
C GLY A 171 12.58 5.53 2.51
N GLY A 172 11.31 5.73 2.86
CA GLY A 172 10.59 4.76 3.68
C GLY A 172 10.35 3.43 2.96
N ARG A 173 10.07 3.44 1.65
CA ARG A 173 9.92 2.20 0.85
C ARG A 173 11.23 1.43 0.71
N MET A 174 12.40 2.10 0.64
CA MET A 174 13.69 1.40 0.72
C MET A 174 13.81 0.60 2.02
N VAL A 175 13.43 1.20 3.15
CA VAL A 175 13.45 0.53 4.46
C VAL A 175 12.44 -0.61 4.52
N LEU A 176 11.21 -0.43 4.01
CA LEU A 176 10.22 -1.52 3.93
C LEU A 176 10.73 -2.67 3.05
N ALA A 177 11.23 -2.38 1.85
CA ALA A 177 11.77 -3.38 0.93
C ALA A 177 12.95 -4.14 1.53
N HIS A 178 13.85 -3.44 2.27
CA HIS A 178 14.92 -4.09 3.01
C HIS A 178 14.40 -5.16 3.99
N ASN A 179 13.30 -4.86 4.67
CA ASN A 179 12.63 -5.76 5.60
C ASN A 179 11.63 -6.73 4.95
N GLU A 180 11.56 -6.81 3.61
CA GLU A 180 10.61 -7.66 2.88
C GLU A 180 9.16 -7.42 3.32
N THR A 181 8.84 -6.15 3.58
CA THR A 181 7.54 -5.69 4.07
C THR A 181 6.85 -4.90 2.98
N LEU A 182 5.61 -5.28 2.65
CA LEU A 182 4.80 -4.59 1.64
C LEU A 182 4.49 -3.15 2.05
N TYR A 183 4.54 -2.25 1.11
CA TYR A 183 4.09 -0.88 1.29
C TYR A 183 2.56 -0.82 1.44
N PRO A 184 2.03 -0.29 2.56
CA PRO A 184 0.61 -0.37 2.90
C PRO A 184 -0.23 0.75 2.29
N PHE A 185 0.29 1.49 1.30
CA PHE A 185 -0.21 2.79 0.88
C PHE A 185 -0.07 3.87 1.98
N HIS A 186 -0.54 5.10 1.74
CA HIS A 186 -0.19 6.26 2.58
C HIS A 186 -0.74 6.18 4.02
N LYS A 187 -2.00 5.71 4.20
CA LYS A 187 -2.70 5.75 5.50
C LYS A 187 -1.93 5.04 6.62
N TRP A 188 -1.32 3.89 6.33
CA TRP A 188 -0.67 3.04 7.32
C TRP A 188 0.86 3.06 7.23
N PHE A 189 1.43 3.90 6.37
CA PHE A 189 2.86 3.90 6.06
C PHE A 189 3.74 4.05 7.30
N TYR A 190 3.51 5.07 8.11
CA TYR A 190 4.29 5.28 9.33
C TYR A 190 4.12 4.14 10.34
N LYS A 191 2.92 3.60 10.47
CA LYS A 191 2.63 2.51 11.39
C LYS A 191 3.35 1.22 11.00
N VAL A 192 3.37 0.90 9.72
CA VAL A 192 4.08 -0.29 9.22
C VAL A 192 5.58 -0.09 9.32
N LEU A 193 6.11 1.10 8.97
CA LEU A 193 7.53 1.44 9.17
C LEU A 193 7.96 1.37 10.65
N ASP A 194 7.10 1.76 11.57
CA ASP A 194 7.39 1.64 13.02
C ASP A 194 7.62 0.18 13.43
N GLY A 195 6.86 -0.74 12.84
CA GLY A 195 6.89 -2.17 13.14
C GLY A 195 8.08 -2.94 12.56
N VAL A 196 8.83 -2.40 11.56
CA VAL A 196 9.93 -3.17 10.95
C VAL A 196 11.17 -3.20 11.86
N PRO A 197 11.87 -4.35 11.92
CA PRO A 197 12.99 -4.51 12.87
C PRO A 197 14.26 -3.78 12.44
N GLN A 198 14.53 -3.63 11.14
CA GLN A 198 15.77 -3.07 10.61
C GLN A 198 15.48 -1.70 9.97
N LYS A 199 15.71 -0.63 10.72
CA LYS A 199 15.55 0.77 10.29
C LYS A 199 16.51 1.67 11.04
N PRO A 200 16.83 2.86 10.52
CA PRO A 200 17.53 3.88 11.31
C PRO A 200 16.75 4.22 12.59
N ASP A 201 17.43 4.37 13.72
CA ASP A 201 16.79 4.63 15.02
C ASP A 201 15.87 5.87 14.98
N ASP A 202 16.34 6.96 14.35
CA ASP A 202 15.63 8.24 14.27
C ASP A 202 14.73 8.38 13.02
N LEU A 203 14.47 7.30 12.27
CA LEU A 203 13.79 7.37 10.98
C LEU A 203 12.44 8.10 11.06
N LEU A 204 11.56 7.66 11.96
CA LEU A 204 10.22 8.21 12.07
C LEU A 204 10.21 9.67 12.54
N ASP A 205 11.16 10.05 13.40
CA ASP A 205 11.27 11.43 13.87
C ASP A 205 11.79 12.34 12.75
N ALA A 206 12.77 11.91 11.96
CA ALA A 206 13.21 12.63 10.78
C ALA A 206 12.07 12.76 9.73
N MET A 207 11.30 11.69 9.52
CA MET A 207 10.13 11.73 8.63
C MET A 207 9.07 12.73 9.10
N ARG A 208 8.71 12.71 10.39
CA ARG A 208 7.74 13.64 10.96
C ARG A 208 8.25 15.08 10.89
N GLN A 209 9.53 15.31 11.16
CA GLN A 209 10.12 16.62 11.09
C GLN A 209 10.09 17.17 9.65
N LEU A 210 10.51 16.39 8.65
CA LEU A 210 10.46 16.79 7.25
C LEU A 210 9.02 17.00 6.76
N SER A 211 8.08 16.16 7.19
CA SER A 211 6.65 16.33 6.85
C SER A 211 6.07 17.63 7.42
N LYS A 212 6.48 18.03 8.62
CA LYS A 212 5.99 19.24 9.31
C LYS A 212 6.67 20.51 8.81
N ASP A 213 7.97 20.45 8.58
CA ASP A 213 8.82 21.59 8.23
C ASP A 213 9.69 21.23 7.03
N GLN A 214 9.19 21.57 5.85
CA GLN A 214 9.73 21.19 4.54
C GLN A 214 10.88 22.11 4.16
N THR A 215 12.03 21.95 4.83
CA THR A 215 13.25 22.70 4.57
C THR A 215 14.32 21.81 3.94
N LEU A 216 15.30 22.44 3.26
CA LEU A 216 16.45 21.68 2.72
C LEU A 216 17.27 21.01 3.84
N GLU A 217 17.35 21.63 5.03
CA GLU A 217 18.04 21.06 6.18
C GLU A 217 17.38 19.75 6.63
N ASN A 218 16.04 19.73 6.79
CA ASN A 218 15.30 18.52 7.16
C ASN A 218 15.34 17.48 6.04
N ALA A 219 15.31 17.90 4.77
CA ALA A 219 15.47 17.01 3.61
C ALA A 219 16.85 16.34 3.62
N ALA A 220 17.92 17.11 3.85
CA ALA A 220 19.29 16.58 3.97
C ALA A 220 19.40 15.59 5.14
N ARG A 221 18.89 15.96 6.33
CA ARG A 221 18.90 15.08 7.49
C ARG A 221 18.24 13.73 7.21
N PHE A 222 17.04 13.75 6.59
CA PHE A 222 16.32 12.53 6.24
C PHE A 222 17.08 11.71 5.19
N HIS A 223 17.57 12.37 4.12
CA HIS A 223 18.36 11.73 3.08
C HIS A 223 19.57 11.02 3.66
N ASP A 224 20.42 11.74 4.42
CA ASP A 224 21.66 11.22 4.99
C ASP A 224 21.40 10.06 5.96
N LEU A 225 20.30 10.14 6.72
CA LEU A 225 19.88 9.08 7.65
C LEU A 225 19.53 7.78 6.89
N VAL A 226 18.78 7.87 5.79
CA VAL A 226 18.39 6.70 5.00
C VAL A 226 19.59 6.15 4.24
N ILE A 227 20.33 7.01 3.54
CA ILE A 227 21.49 6.59 2.73
C ILE A 227 22.61 6.02 3.62
N GLY A 228 22.86 6.63 4.76
CA GLY A 228 23.91 6.19 5.71
C GLY A 228 23.56 4.94 6.53
N PHE A 229 22.32 4.45 6.48
CA PHE A 229 21.87 3.31 7.27
C PHE A 229 22.60 2.00 6.91
N ARG A 230 22.87 1.82 5.63
CA ARG A 230 23.57 0.66 5.09
C ARG A 230 24.12 0.94 3.69
N GLU A 231 24.93 0.03 3.16
CA GLU A 231 25.23 -0.01 1.73
C GLU A 231 23.98 -0.56 0.98
N TRP A 232 23.41 0.30 0.11
CA TRP A 232 22.23 -0.04 -0.64
C TRP A 232 22.55 -0.69 -1.98
N GLU A 233 21.75 -1.65 -2.38
CA GLU A 233 21.82 -2.27 -3.69
C GLU A 233 21.54 -1.23 -4.79
N THR A 234 22.37 -1.22 -5.83
CA THR A 234 22.16 -0.47 -7.06
C THR A 234 22.21 -1.44 -8.23
N ASP A 235 21.57 -1.09 -9.34
CA ASP A 235 21.56 -1.91 -10.55
C ASP A 235 22.68 -1.54 -11.54
N GLY A 236 23.65 -0.77 -11.10
CA GLY A 236 24.77 -0.31 -11.92
C GLY A 236 24.45 0.87 -12.82
N LEU A 237 23.20 1.32 -12.91
CA LEU A 237 22.85 2.57 -13.57
C LEU A 237 23.13 3.76 -12.64
N PRO A 238 23.72 4.86 -13.15
CA PRO A 238 23.74 6.12 -12.41
C PRO A 238 22.31 6.54 -12.04
N TRP A 239 22.13 7.04 -10.82
CA TRP A 239 20.79 7.39 -10.35
C TRP A 239 19.99 8.35 -11.26
N PRO A 240 20.59 9.33 -11.98
CA PRO A 240 19.80 10.17 -12.88
C PRO A 240 19.18 9.39 -14.03
N ASN A 241 19.90 8.41 -14.58
CA ASN A 241 19.38 7.56 -15.65
C ASN A 241 18.25 6.66 -15.14
N ARG A 242 18.41 6.08 -13.95
CA ARG A 242 17.37 5.27 -13.34
C ARG A 242 16.15 6.10 -13.00
N PHE A 243 16.33 7.32 -12.45
CA PHE A 243 15.25 8.26 -12.19
C PHE A 243 14.44 8.56 -13.45
N MET A 244 15.09 8.93 -14.56
CA MET A 244 14.40 9.20 -15.83
C MET A 244 13.62 7.98 -16.35
N VAL A 245 14.22 6.79 -16.28
CA VAL A 245 13.54 5.56 -16.72
C VAL A 245 12.26 5.30 -15.94
N ASP A 246 12.26 5.56 -14.65
CA ASP A 246 11.16 5.21 -13.74
C ASP A 246 10.13 6.35 -13.55
N SER A 247 10.45 7.58 -13.95
CA SER A 247 9.53 8.73 -13.85
C SER A 247 9.17 9.33 -15.22
N GLU A 248 10.16 9.71 -16.03
CA GLU A 248 9.92 10.46 -17.27
C GLU A 248 9.57 9.56 -18.46
N LEU A 249 10.04 8.31 -18.47
CA LEU A 249 9.90 7.40 -19.62
C LEU A 249 8.90 6.24 -19.39
N THR A 250 8.16 6.23 -18.29
CA THR A 250 7.19 5.18 -17.98
C THR A 250 6.07 5.06 -19.02
N TRP A 251 5.61 6.17 -19.56
CA TRP A 251 4.58 6.24 -20.62
C TRP A 251 4.95 5.46 -21.89
N MET A 252 6.26 5.25 -22.16
CA MET A 252 6.71 4.49 -23.32
C MET A 252 6.55 2.97 -23.16
N ARG A 253 6.22 2.49 -21.96
CA ARG A 253 6.32 1.07 -21.60
C ARG A 253 5.04 0.48 -21.05
N ASP A 254 3.97 1.26 -20.93
CA ASP A 254 2.74 0.89 -20.22
C ASP A 254 3.04 0.23 -18.87
N ALA A 255 4.09 0.74 -18.18
CA ALA A 255 4.57 0.15 -16.94
C ALA A 255 3.83 0.72 -15.72
N THR A 256 3.75 -0.07 -14.65
CA THR A 256 3.27 0.41 -13.35
C THR A 256 4.10 1.60 -12.90
N ALA A 257 3.43 2.64 -12.41
CA ALA A 257 4.10 3.81 -11.87
C ALA A 257 5.05 3.41 -10.73
N ILE A 258 6.21 4.08 -10.63
CA ILE A 258 7.20 3.78 -9.59
C ILE A 258 6.62 3.91 -8.17
N ASP A 259 5.59 4.74 -7.99
CA ASP A 259 4.91 4.91 -6.71
C ASP A 259 4.18 3.64 -6.24
N ASP A 260 3.80 2.74 -7.16
CA ASP A 260 2.91 1.59 -6.92
C ASP A 260 3.56 0.21 -7.12
N ILE A 261 4.81 0.17 -7.52
CA ILE A 261 5.49 -1.13 -7.70
C ILE A 261 5.80 -1.85 -6.41
#